data_1e5c8bcbd2d85da86e0d13bbbd619ccc
#
_entry.id   1e5c8bcbd2d85da86e0d13bbbd619ccc
#
_cell.length_a   1.000
_cell.length_b   1.000
_cell.length_c   1.000
_cell.angle_alpha   90.00
_cell.angle_beta   90.00
_cell.angle_gamma   90.00
#
_symmetry.space_group_name_H-M   'P 1'
#
loop_
_entity.id
_entity.type
_entity.pdbx_description
1 polymer ?
#
loop_
_entity_poly.entity_id
_entity_poly.type
_entity_poly.pdbx_seq_one_letter_code
_entity_poly.pdbx_strand_id
1 'polypeptide(L)'
;AMGWDSTGGWSYGQYQLAAKTGAMGEYLSWAQTNAPQVYQALSNAGGDSAARQGTDTFKNTWKTLMADAHAAESQHEYIANKYYGGGLRSIRSRTGVDLSSRTPIVADVIWSTSVQHGAGGCARIFERAFQSLGTTNPSDQAIIEAVYSERGAENGQRYFGRSTPNVRASCVRRFQNEKADALRYLAQYQESAPRPTLTAGDTVDSNTPTVG
;
A
#
# COMPACT_ATOMS: atom_id res chain seq x y z
N ALA A 1 -2.89 5.04 20.69
CA ALA A 1 -2.02 6.18 21.04
C ALA A 1 -2.68 7.49 20.63
N MET A 2 -2.32 8.58 21.30
CA MET A 2 -2.66 9.96 20.90
C MET A 2 -1.47 10.84 21.22
N GLY A 3 -1.17 11.80 20.34
CA GLY A 3 -0.07 12.73 20.50
C GLY A 3 -0.41 14.09 19.90
N TRP A 4 0.40 15.09 20.23
CA TRP A 4 0.30 16.43 19.65
C TRP A 4 1.68 16.89 19.16
N ASP A 5 1.70 17.49 17.98
CA ASP A 5 2.87 18.20 17.44
C ASP A 5 2.44 19.46 16.69
N SER A 6 3.40 20.35 16.44
CA SER A 6 3.11 21.66 15.82
C SER A 6 2.67 21.57 14.35
N THR A 7 3.04 20.50 13.65
CA THR A 7 2.75 20.28 12.22
C THR A 7 1.38 19.63 12.03
N GLY A 8 1.17 18.48 12.67
CA GLY A 8 -0.02 17.65 12.53
C GLY A 8 -1.16 18.01 13.49
N GLY A 9 -0.86 18.78 14.55
CA GLY A 9 -1.78 19.02 15.65
C GLY A 9 -1.98 17.76 16.49
N TRP A 10 -3.21 17.51 16.91
CA TRP A 10 -3.57 16.24 17.55
C TRP A 10 -3.60 15.11 16.52
N SER A 11 -2.94 14.02 16.86
CA SER A 11 -2.89 12.79 16.08
C SER A 11 -3.46 11.62 16.88
N TYR A 12 -4.23 10.77 16.22
CA TYR A 12 -5.04 9.74 16.87
C TYR A 12 -4.73 8.35 16.31
N GLY A 13 -4.69 7.37 17.23
CA GLY A 13 -4.63 5.97 16.89
C GLY A 13 -3.25 5.44 16.52
N GLN A 14 -3.25 4.21 16.01
CA GLN A 14 -2.05 3.48 15.60
C GLN A 14 -1.38 4.14 14.39
N TYR A 15 -2.18 4.67 13.49
CA TYR A 15 -1.72 5.29 12.24
C TYR A 15 -1.54 6.80 12.34
N GLN A 16 -1.64 7.38 13.54
CA GLN A 16 -1.40 8.80 13.79
C GLN A 16 -2.21 9.70 12.84
N LEU A 17 -3.54 9.50 12.84
CA LEU A 17 -4.46 10.30 12.03
C LEU A 17 -4.43 11.75 12.48
N ALA A 18 -3.62 12.58 11.82
CA ALA A 18 -3.39 13.97 12.17
C ALA A 18 -4.61 14.84 11.82
N ALA A 19 -5.20 15.48 12.83
CA ALA A 19 -6.43 16.23 12.65
C ALA A 19 -6.20 17.56 11.90
N LYS A 20 -5.10 18.28 12.21
CA LYS A 20 -4.79 19.56 11.57
C LYS A 20 -4.53 19.45 10.08
N THR A 21 -3.91 18.36 9.62
CA THR A 21 -3.61 18.11 8.20
C THR A 21 -4.75 17.44 7.45
N GLY A 22 -5.86 17.13 8.13
CA GLY A 22 -7.08 16.60 7.51
C GLY A 22 -7.20 15.08 7.54
N ALA A 23 -6.18 14.31 7.96
CA ALA A 23 -6.23 12.86 7.96
C ALA A 23 -7.38 12.30 8.83
N MET A 24 -7.69 12.95 9.97
CA MET A 24 -8.83 12.57 10.80
C MET A 24 -10.16 12.85 10.08
N GLY A 25 -10.31 14.00 9.42
CA GLY A 25 -11.51 14.33 8.65
C GLY A 25 -11.76 13.36 7.49
N GLU A 26 -10.71 12.96 6.79
CA GLU A 26 -10.79 11.94 5.74
C GLU A 26 -11.20 10.56 6.30
N TYR A 27 -10.65 10.17 7.46
CA TYR A 27 -11.05 8.94 8.15
C TYR A 27 -12.53 8.98 8.55
N LEU A 28 -13.00 10.07 9.12
CA LEU A 28 -14.40 10.23 9.49
C LEU A 28 -15.33 10.16 8.26
N SER A 29 -14.95 10.79 7.15
CA SER A 29 -15.70 10.72 5.90
C SER A 29 -15.78 9.29 5.35
N TRP A 30 -14.67 8.54 5.41
CA TRP A 30 -14.65 7.13 5.03
C TRP A 30 -15.49 6.27 6.00
N ALA A 31 -15.36 6.51 7.31
CA ALA A 31 -16.06 5.77 8.35
C ALA A 31 -17.59 5.94 8.27
N GLN A 32 -18.09 7.05 7.74
CA GLN A 32 -19.51 7.29 7.57
C GLN A 32 -20.19 6.13 6.81
N THR A 33 -19.52 5.58 5.82
CA THR A 33 -20.04 4.47 5.00
C THR A 33 -19.55 3.11 5.47
N ASN A 34 -18.27 3.01 5.90
CA ASN A 34 -17.59 1.73 6.11
C ASN A 34 -17.55 1.29 7.58
N ALA A 35 -17.66 2.23 8.52
CA ALA A 35 -17.68 1.98 9.96
C ALA A 35 -18.70 2.91 10.66
N PRO A 36 -20.01 2.81 10.34
CA PRO A 36 -21.02 3.82 10.73
C PRO A 36 -21.18 3.99 12.25
N GLN A 37 -20.96 2.95 13.04
CA GLN A 37 -21.01 3.05 14.49
C GLN A 37 -19.85 3.90 15.05
N VAL A 38 -18.64 3.73 14.51
CA VAL A 38 -17.47 4.54 14.85
C VAL A 38 -17.69 5.99 14.44
N TYR A 39 -18.17 6.21 13.22
CA TYR A 39 -18.51 7.54 12.73
C TYR A 39 -19.54 8.25 13.61
N GLN A 40 -20.64 7.59 13.95
CA GLN A 40 -21.71 8.17 14.77
C GLN A 40 -21.21 8.58 16.15
N ALA A 41 -20.43 7.72 16.80
CA ALA A 41 -19.89 8.01 18.13
C ALA A 41 -18.92 9.20 18.11
N LEU A 42 -18.00 9.24 17.12
CA LEU A 42 -17.02 10.34 17.00
C LEU A 42 -17.69 11.64 16.53
N SER A 43 -18.72 11.57 15.68
CA SER A 43 -19.51 12.74 15.27
C SER A 43 -20.28 13.34 16.44
N ASN A 44 -20.89 12.51 17.29
CA ASN A 44 -21.57 12.93 18.51
C ASN A 44 -20.59 13.58 19.52
N ALA A 45 -19.33 13.19 19.50
CA ALA A 45 -18.25 13.79 20.29
C ALA A 45 -17.68 15.10 19.71
N GLY A 46 -18.30 15.62 18.63
CA GLY A 46 -17.95 16.89 17.99
C GLY A 46 -17.12 16.75 16.69
N GLY A 47 -16.92 15.54 16.20
CA GLY A 47 -16.34 15.22 14.89
C GLY A 47 -14.93 15.81 14.66
N ASP A 48 -14.63 16.16 13.40
CA ASP A 48 -13.32 16.68 12.99
C ASP A 48 -12.94 17.97 13.72
N SER A 49 -13.90 18.85 14.00
CA SER A 49 -13.63 20.09 14.74
C SER A 49 -13.11 19.82 16.17
N ALA A 50 -13.80 18.91 16.90
CA ALA A 50 -13.38 18.51 18.25
C ALA A 50 -12.04 17.76 18.25
N ALA A 51 -11.80 16.94 17.21
CA ALA A 51 -10.52 16.29 17.01
C ALA A 51 -9.39 17.29 16.83
N ARG A 52 -9.56 18.31 15.99
CA ARG A 52 -8.57 19.39 15.78
C ARG A 52 -8.26 20.17 17.07
N GLN A 53 -9.29 20.45 17.86
CA GLN A 53 -9.15 21.15 19.13
C GLN A 53 -8.59 20.23 20.24
N GLY A 54 -8.70 18.91 20.06
CA GLY A 54 -8.29 17.93 21.06
C GLY A 54 -9.15 17.99 22.32
N THR A 55 -10.47 18.13 22.17
CA THR A 55 -11.39 18.18 23.31
C THR A 55 -11.35 16.88 24.10
N ASP A 56 -11.54 16.97 25.41
CA ASP A 56 -11.53 15.78 26.27
C ASP A 56 -12.67 14.82 25.93
N THR A 57 -13.84 15.32 25.51
CA THR A 57 -14.94 14.50 25.06
C THR A 57 -14.52 13.66 23.86
N PHE A 58 -13.91 14.25 22.83
CA PHE A 58 -13.45 13.50 21.65
C PHE A 58 -12.36 12.48 22.02
N LYS A 59 -11.36 12.88 22.82
CA LYS A 59 -10.27 11.99 23.24
C LYS A 59 -10.78 10.79 24.04
N ASN A 60 -11.72 11.01 24.97
CA ASN A 60 -12.27 9.93 25.78
C ASN A 60 -13.14 8.99 24.93
N THR A 61 -13.97 9.53 24.04
CA THR A 61 -14.74 8.73 23.07
C THR A 61 -13.81 7.91 22.18
N TRP A 62 -12.74 8.50 21.65
CA TRP A 62 -11.74 7.80 20.87
C TRP A 62 -11.11 6.65 21.65
N LYS A 63 -10.67 6.89 22.89
CA LYS A 63 -10.07 5.84 23.73
C LYS A 63 -11.02 4.68 23.97
N THR A 64 -12.28 4.97 24.31
CA THR A 64 -13.28 3.96 24.58
C THR A 64 -13.59 3.13 23.31
N LEU A 65 -13.78 3.77 22.18
CA LEU A 65 -14.02 3.08 20.90
C LEU A 65 -12.85 2.18 20.51
N MET A 66 -11.62 2.70 20.58
CA MET A 66 -10.44 1.97 20.12
C MET A 66 -9.96 0.88 21.11
N ALA A 67 -10.65 0.69 22.23
CA ALA A 67 -10.54 -0.49 23.08
C ALA A 67 -11.31 -1.69 22.50
N ASP A 68 -12.29 -1.46 21.63
CA ASP A 68 -12.99 -2.49 20.87
C ASP A 68 -12.19 -2.88 19.62
N ALA A 69 -12.06 -4.19 19.37
CA ALA A 69 -11.24 -4.70 18.27
C ALA A 69 -11.79 -4.32 16.91
N HIS A 70 -13.12 -4.34 16.71
CA HIS A 70 -13.75 -3.98 15.43
C HIS A 70 -13.61 -2.48 15.12
N ALA A 71 -13.77 -1.64 16.15
CA ALA A 71 -13.55 -0.21 15.98
C ALA A 71 -12.08 0.11 15.70
N ALA A 72 -11.15 -0.59 16.33
CA ALA A 72 -9.72 -0.45 16.07
C ALA A 72 -9.34 -0.91 14.66
N GLU A 73 -9.93 -2.00 14.16
CA GLU A 73 -9.72 -2.54 12.82
C GLU A 73 -10.13 -1.54 11.72
N SER A 74 -11.15 -0.72 11.96
CA SER A 74 -11.58 0.29 10.98
C SER A 74 -10.48 1.27 10.59
N GLN A 75 -9.51 1.55 11.47
CA GLN A 75 -8.34 2.37 11.12
C GLN A 75 -7.46 1.64 10.10
N HIS A 76 -7.25 0.33 10.29
CA HIS A 76 -6.45 -0.48 9.38
C HIS A 76 -7.11 -0.55 8.00
N GLU A 77 -8.41 -0.83 7.95
CA GLU A 77 -9.20 -0.86 6.72
C GLU A 77 -9.16 0.47 5.96
N TYR A 78 -9.28 1.60 6.70
CA TYR A 78 -9.16 2.93 6.09
C TYR A 78 -7.80 3.14 5.46
N ILE A 79 -6.72 2.83 6.17
CA ILE A 79 -5.35 2.98 5.67
C ILE A 79 -5.10 2.05 4.48
N ALA A 80 -5.59 0.81 4.54
CA ALA A 80 -5.52 -0.12 3.43
C ALA A 80 -6.25 0.42 2.20
N ASN A 81 -7.48 0.89 2.35
CA ASN A 81 -8.25 1.48 1.25
C ASN A 81 -7.57 2.75 0.68
N LYS A 82 -7.08 3.63 1.54
CA LYS A 82 -6.45 4.89 1.15
C LYS A 82 -5.16 4.66 0.37
N TYR A 83 -4.27 3.84 0.87
CA TYR A 83 -2.92 3.67 0.29
C TYR A 83 -2.87 2.54 -0.72
N TYR A 84 -3.24 1.32 -0.37
CA TYR A 84 -3.23 0.22 -1.32
C TYR A 84 -4.29 0.39 -2.41
N GLY A 85 -5.55 0.52 -2.04
CA GLY A 85 -6.65 0.68 -3.00
C GLY A 85 -6.50 1.95 -3.85
N GLY A 86 -6.07 3.06 -3.24
CA GLY A 86 -5.76 4.31 -3.94
C GLY A 86 -4.61 4.16 -4.93
N GLY A 87 -3.54 3.49 -4.52
CA GLY A 87 -2.40 3.16 -5.39
C GLY A 87 -2.81 2.29 -6.56
N LEU A 88 -3.51 1.20 -6.28
CA LEU A 88 -3.99 0.25 -7.30
C LEU A 88 -4.86 0.93 -8.37
N ARG A 89 -5.86 1.71 -7.94
CA ARG A 89 -6.72 2.47 -8.88
C ARG A 89 -5.92 3.47 -9.70
N SER A 90 -4.98 4.17 -9.09
CA SER A 90 -4.15 5.17 -9.79
C SER A 90 -3.18 4.52 -10.78
N ILE A 91 -2.59 3.37 -10.45
CA ILE A 91 -1.76 2.58 -11.38
C ILE A 91 -2.60 2.16 -12.58
N ARG A 92 -3.75 1.52 -12.35
CA ARG A 92 -4.65 1.08 -13.43
C ARG A 92 -5.08 2.24 -14.33
N SER A 93 -5.49 3.36 -13.74
CA SER A 93 -5.91 4.55 -14.49
C SER A 93 -4.79 5.11 -15.37
N ARG A 94 -3.54 5.05 -14.88
CA ARG A 94 -2.39 5.64 -15.55
C ARG A 94 -1.71 4.73 -16.58
N THR A 95 -1.68 3.44 -16.30
CA THR A 95 -0.93 2.44 -17.09
C THR A 95 -1.81 1.50 -17.90
N GLY A 96 -3.10 1.42 -17.58
CA GLY A 96 -4.01 0.40 -18.11
C GLY A 96 -3.82 -0.98 -17.49
N VAL A 97 -2.81 -1.18 -16.64
CA VAL A 97 -2.47 -2.49 -16.07
C VAL A 97 -3.26 -2.70 -14.77
N ASP A 98 -3.97 -3.82 -14.69
CA ASP A 98 -4.65 -4.25 -13.46
C ASP A 98 -3.75 -5.19 -12.66
N LEU A 99 -3.41 -4.78 -11.45
CA LEU A 99 -2.57 -5.54 -10.52
C LEU A 99 -3.37 -6.19 -9.38
N SER A 100 -4.71 -6.15 -9.42
CA SER A 100 -5.57 -6.63 -8.34
C SER A 100 -5.48 -8.13 -8.08
N SER A 101 -5.09 -8.92 -9.09
CA SER A 101 -4.93 -10.38 -9.01
C SER A 101 -3.48 -10.84 -8.82
N ARG A 102 -2.55 -9.92 -8.59
CA ARG A 102 -1.14 -10.25 -8.35
C ARG A 102 -0.95 -10.80 -6.94
N THR A 103 0.24 -11.36 -6.69
CA THR A 103 0.58 -11.91 -5.37
C THR A 103 0.45 -10.87 -4.26
N PRO A 104 0.22 -11.30 -2.99
CA PRO A 104 0.24 -10.41 -1.83
C PRO A 104 1.52 -9.59 -1.73
N ILE A 105 2.64 -10.11 -2.23
CA ILE A 105 3.93 -9.42 -2.22
C ILE A 105 3.90 -8.19 -3.13
N VAL A 106 3.29 -8.28 -4.31
CA VAL A 106 3.08 -7.11 -5.19
C VAL A 106 2.13 -6.11 -4.53
N ALA A 107 1.10 -6.58 -3.82
CA ALA A 107 0.22 -5.73 -3.04
C ALA A 107 0.99 -4.92 -1.97
N ASP A 108 1.93 -5.54 -1.26
CA ASP A 108 2.79 -4.87 -0.29
C ASP A 108 3.71 -3.83 -0.94
N VAL A 109 4.22 -4.11 -2.14
CA VAL A 109 5.03 -3.14 -2.90
C VAL A 109 4.19 -1.92 -3.30
N ILE A 110 2.94 -2.12 -3.73
CA ILE A 110 2.00 -1.02 -4.03
C ILE A 110 1.73 -0.21 -2.75
N TRP A 111 1.45 -0.89 -1.64
CA TRP A 111 1.21 -0.26 -0.33
C TRP A 111 2.40 0.59 0.10
N SER A 112 3.60 0.00 0.23
CA SER A 112 4.83 0.70 0.63
C SER A 112 5.11 1.92 -0.25
N THR A 113 4.93 1.77 -1.57
CA THR A 113 5.15 2.85 -2.53
C THR A 113 4.11 3.96 -2.35
N SER A 114 2.83 3.60 -2.15
CA SER A 114 1.74 4.56 -1.96
C SER A 114 1.84 5.32 -0.64
N VAL A 115 2.24 4.65 0.44
CA VAL A 115 2.48 5.30 1.74
C VAL A 115 3.53 6.39 1.62
N GLN A 116 4.60 6.14 0.89
CA GLN A 116 5.71 7.09 0.79
C GLN A 116 5.50 8.19 -0.24
N HIS A 117 4.88 7.89 -1.37
CA HIS A 117 4.80 8.80 -2.52
C HIS A 117 3.38 9.29 -2.82
N GLY A 118 2.38 8.84 -2.03
CA GLY A 118 0.96 9.02 -2.33
C GLY A 118 0.53 8.20 -3.56
N ALA A 119 -0.79 8.08 -3.79
CA ALA A 119 -1.34 7.28 -4.89
C ALA A 119 -0.86 7.74 -6.27
N GLY A 120 -0.81 9.05 -6.51
CA GLY A 120 -0.33 9.61 -7.77
C GLY A 120 1.18 9.44 -7.99
N GLY A 121 1.98 9.50 -6.92
CA GLY A 121 3.42 9.22 -6.95
C GLY A 121 3.69 7.74 -7.22
N CYS A 122 2.95 6.87 -6.55
CA CYS A 122 2.99 5.43 -6.79
C CYS A 122 2.70 5.11 -8.26
N ALA A 123 1.62 5.64 -8.83
CA ALA A 123 1.27 5.41 -10.22
C ALA A 123 2.36 5.87 -11.21
N ARG A 124 3.03 7.00 -10.95
CA ARG A 124 4.16 7.45 -11.79
C ARG A 124 5.37 6.52 -11.70
N ILE A 125 5.66 5.99 -10.52
CA ILE A 125 6.75 5.03 -10.32
C ILE A 125 6.46 3.73 -11.09
N PHE A 126 5.25 3.19 -10.97
CA PHE A 126 4.84 2.00 -11.71
C PHE A 126 4.82 2.20 -13.23
N GLU A 127 4.35 3.35 -13.72
CA GLU A 127 4.40 3.69 -15.13
C GLU A 127 5.83 3.64 -15.68
N ARG A 128 6.78 4.28 -15.01
CA ARG A 128 8.19 4.26 -15.42
C ARG A 128 8.82 2.87 -15.33
N ALA A 129 8.47 2.12 -14.28
CA ALA A 129 8.90 0.73 -14.14
C ALA A 129 8.40 -0.12 -15.32
N PHE A 130 7.14 -0.02 -15.71
CA PHE A 130 6.59 -0.75 -16.87
C PHE A 130 7.19 -0.28 -18.20
N GLN A 131 7.43 1.01 -18.38
CA GLN A 131 8.15 1.54 -19.54
C GLN A 131 9.55 0.93 -19.65
N SER A 132 10.28 0.79 -18.55
CA SER A 132 11.62 0.18 -18.56
C SER A 132 11.59 -1.31 -18.85
N LEU A 133 10.50 -2.02 -18.55
CA LEU A 133 10.31 -3.43 -18.84
C LEU A 133 9.84 -3.70 -20.28
N GLY A 134 9.29 -2.69 -20.96
CA GLY A 134 8.80 -2.81 -22.34
C GLY A 134 7.61 -3.77 -22.49
N THR A 135 6.90 -4.09 -21.40
CA THR A 135 5.76 -5.03 -21.41
C THR A 135 4.66 -4.56 -20.47
N THR A 136 3.41 -4.86 -20.83
CA THR A 136 2.22 -4.60 -20.01
C THR A 136 1.83 -5.79 -19.11
N ASN A 137 2.51 -6.93 -19.28
CA ASN A 137 2.29 -8.12 -18.46
C ASN A 137 3.61 -8.70 -17.90
N PRO A 138 4.36 -7.95 -17.09
CA PRO A 138 5.58 -8.43 -16.48
C PRO A 138 5.28 -9.47 -15.38
N SER A 139 6.27 -10.33 -15.06
CA SER A 139 6.18 -11.20 -13.89
C SER A 139 6.20 -10.38 -12.60
N ASP A 140 5.71 -10.95 -11.49
CA ASP A 140 5.74 -10.30 -10.18
C ASP A 140 7.16 -9.95 -9.74
N GLN A 141 8.13 -10.85 -10.02
CA GLN A 141 9.54 -10.58 -9.79
C GLN A 141 10.01 -9.33 -10.57
N ALA A 142 9.71 -9.26 -11.87
CA ALA A 142 10.10 -8.12 -12.69
C ALA A 142 9.46 -6.80 -12.21
N ILE A 143 8.19 -6.85 -11.75
CA ILE A 143 7.51 -5.70 -11.14
C ILE A 143 8.28 -5.22 -9.91
N ILE A 144 8.58 -6.13 -8.98
CA ILE A 144 9.29 -5.81 -7.73
C ILE A 144 10.64 -5.16 -8.04
N GLU A 145 11.44 -5.81 -8.89
CA GLU A 145 12.76 -5.31 -9.26
C GLU A 145 12.70 -3.93 -9.91
N ALA A 146 11.82 -3.72 -10.89
CA ALA A 146 11.71 -2.47 -11.61
C ALA A 146 11.18 -1.33 -10.73
N VAL A 147 10.17 -1.59 -9.89
CA VAL A 147 9.59 -0.57 -8.99
C VAL A 147 10.62 -0.10 -7.96
N TYR A 148 11.36 -1.00 -7.33
CA TYR A 148 12.39 -0.59 -6.36
C TYR A 148 13.60 0.06 -7.04
N SER A 149 13.95 -0.34 -8.27
CA SER A 149 14.96 0.34 -9.06
C SER A 149 14.55 1.78 -9.36
N GLU A 150 13.30 1.99 -9.79
CA GLU A 150 12.78 3.33 -10.07
C GLU A 150 12.68 4.19 -8.79
N ARG A 151 12.24 3.62 -7.65
CA ARG A 151 12.19 4.35 -6.37
C ARG A 151 13.56 4.86 -5.94
N GLY A 152 14.63 4.10 -6.22
CA GLY A 152 16.01 4.47 -5.93
C GLY A 152 16.72 5.24 -7.05
N ALA A 153 16.03 5.57 -8.14
CA ALA A 153 16.63 6.15 -9.32
C ALA A 153 17.48 7.40 -9.04
N GLU A 154 18.62 7.50 -9.75
CA GLU A 154 19.58 8.61 -9.60
C GLU A 154 20.08 8.74 -8.14
N ASN A 155 20.33 7.63 -7.46
CA ASN A 155 20.71 7.59 -6.05
C ASN A 155 19.70 8.35 -5.14
N GLY A 156 18.41 8.18 -5.44
CA GLY A 156 17.30 8.83 -4.73
C GLY A 156 17.05 10.29 -5.12
N GLN A 157 17.84 10.86 -6.04
CA GLN A 157 17.69 12.26 -6.42
C GLN A 157 16.33 12.53 -7.07
N ARG A 158 15.82 11.60 -7.88
CA ARG A 158 14.57 11.76 -8.63
C ARG A 158 13.37 12.04 -7.74
N TYR A 159 13.25 11.38 -6.61
CA TYR A 159 12.10 11.50 -5.71
C TYR A 159 12.38 12.24 -4.41
N PHE A 160 13.65 12.39 -4.04
CA PHE A 160 14.09 13.00 -2.79
C PHE A 160 15.09 14.14 -3.03
N GLY A 161 15.01 14.79 -4.17
CA GLY A 161 15.95 15.85 -4.58
C GLY A 161 16.06 17.02 -3.61
N ARG A 162 14.98 17.28 -2.83
CA ARG A 162 14.96 18.33 -1.78
C ARG A 162 15.51 17.87 -0.43
N SER A 163 15.75 16.56 -0.27
CA SER A 163 16.28 15.98 0.96
C SER A 163 17.81 16.09 1.01
N THR A 164 18.37 16.02 2.20
CA THR A 164 19.83 15.99 2.38
C THR A 164 20.42 14.70 1.77
N PRO A 165 21.72 14.68 1.39
CA PRO A 165 22.38 13.48 0.87
C PRO A 165 22.24 12.26 1.79
N ASN A 166 22.34 12.45 3.11
CA ASN A 166 22.21 11.37 4.08
C ASN A 166 20.79 10.77 4.09
N VAL A 167 19.75 11.59 3.98
CA VAL A 167 18.36 11.14 3.89
C VAL A 167 18.14 10.35 2.59
N ARG A 168 18.65 10.85 1.45
CA ARG A 168 18.56 10.12 0.16
C ARG A 168 19.24 8.75 0.24
N ALA A 169 20.47 8.71 0.74
CA ALA A 169 21.21 7.45 0.89
C ALA A 169 20.48 6.46 1.82
N SER A 170 19.87 6.97 2.87
CA SER A 170 19.06 6.17 3.80
C SER A 170 17.82 5.58 3.11
N CYS A 171 17.11 6.38 2.30
CA CYS A 171 15.97 5.90 1.51
C CYS A 171 16.38 4.82 0.50
N VAL A 172 17.46 5.05 -0.24
CA VAL A 172 17.96 4.07 -1.24
C VAL A 172 18.33 2.75 -0.57
N ARG A 173 19.04 2.79 0.55
CA ARG A 173 19.39 1.58 1.32
C ARG A 173 18.15 0.84 1.82
N ARG A 174 17.14 1.57 2.31
CA ARG A 174 15.87 0.97 2.70
C ARG A 174 15.19 0.27 1.51
N PHE A 175 15.15 0.87 0.33
CA PHE A 175 14.57 0.26 -0.87
C PHE A 175 15.32 -0.99 -1.32
N GLN A 176 16.64 -1.02 -1.16
CA GLN A 176 17.42 -2.23 -1.44
C GLN A 176 17.05 -3.37 -0.49
N ASN A 177 16.87 -3.08 0.80
CA ASN A 177 16.46 -4.06 1.80
C ASN A 177 15.01 -4.54 1.55
N GLU A 178 14.07 -3.60 1.35
CA GLU A 178 12.68 -3.92 1.03
C GLU A 178 12.57 -4.79 -0.24
N LYS A 179 13.37 -4.49 -1.27
CA LYS A 179 13.45 -5.29 -2.50
C LYS A 179 13.91 -6.72 -2.22
N ALA A 180 15.01 -6.87 -1.47
CA ALA A 180 15.55 -8.18 -1.11
C ALA A 180 14.54 -9.01 -0.32
N ASP A 181 13.84 -8.40 0.64
CA ASP A 181 12.80 -9.06 1.42
C ASP A 181 11.60 -9.46 0.55
N ALA A 182 11.13 -8.56 -0.33
CA ALA A 182 10.01 -8.84 -1.23
C ALA A 182 10.32 -10.02 -2.17
N LEU A 183 11.53 -10.07 -2.75
CA LEU A 183 11.94 -11.18 -3.63
C LEU A 183 12.05 -12.50 -2.87
N ARG A 184 12.56 -12.47 -1.63
CA ARG A 184 12.61 -13.65 -0.76
C ARG A 184 11.21 -14.16 -0.43
N TYR A 185 10.27 -13.27 -0.05
CA TYR A 185 8.90 -13.65 0.24
C TYR A 185 8.15 -14.15 -1.02
N LEU A 186 8.44 -13.58 -2.19
CA LEU A 186 7.88 -14.06 -3.44
C LEU A 186 8.31 -15.50 -3.73
N ALA A 187 9.60 -15.83 -3.55
CA ALA A 187 10.10 -17.19 -3.73
C ALA A 187 9.41 -18.18 -2.77
N GLN A 188 9.30 -17.83 -1.47
CA GLN A 188 8.60 -18.65 -0.48
C GLN A 188 7.12 -18.84 -0.82
N TYR A 189 6.44 -17.79 -1.29
CA TYR A 189 5.05 -17.85 -1.70
C TYR A 189 4.87 -18.81 -2.89
N GLN A 190 5.76 -18.76 -3.88
CA GLN A 190 5.74 -19.64 -5.04
C GLN A 190 6.04 -21.12 -4.68
N GLU A 191 6.93 -21.36 -3.72
CA GLU A 191 7.22 -22.70 -3.21
C GLU A 191 6.04 -23.32 -2.44
N SER A 192 5.28 -22.48 -1.72
CA SER A 192 4.11 -22.90 -0.94
C SER A 192 2.82 -23.05 -1.77
N ALA A 193 2.79 -22.52 -3.00
CA ALA A 193 1.65 -22.66 -3.88
C ALA A 193 1.44 -24.14 -4.29
N PRO A 194 0.20 -24.68 -4.31
CA PRO A 194 -0.06 -26.03 -4.78
C PRO A 194 0.49 -26.18 -6.20
N ARG A 195 1.40 -27.12 -6.39
CA ARG A 195 1.86 -27.48 -7.74
C ARG A 195 0.65 -28.00 -8.52
N PRO A 196 0.45 -27.55 -9.79
CA PRO A 196 -0.54 -28.19 -10.64
C PRO A 196 -0.23 -29.69 -10.66
N THR A 197 -1.18 -30.50 -10.21
CA THR A 197 -1.11 -31.95 -10.42
C THR A 197 -1.16 -32.14 -11.92
N LEU A 198 -0.05 -32.58 -12.51
CA LEU A 198 -0.06 -33.11 -13.87
C LEU A 198 -1.02 -34.29 -13.87
N THR A 199 -2.23 -34.10 -14.37
CA THR A 199 -3.12 -35.20 -14.65
C THR A 199 -2.43 -36.04 -15.73
N ALA A 200 -2.18 -37.32 -15.42
CA ALA A 200 -1.62 -38.28 -16.34
C ALA A 200 -2.65 -38.49 -17.49
N GLY A 201 -2.55 -37.66 -18.50
CA GLY A 201 -3.46 -37.61 -19.66
C GLY A 201 -2.82 -37.09 -20.93
N ASP A 202 -1.68 -36.40 -20.84
CA ASP A 202 -0.95 -35.95 -22.02
C ASP A 202 0.14 -36.95 -22.41
N THR A 203 -0.30 -38.18 -22.77
CA THR A 203 0.53 -39.08 -23.59
C THR A 203 0.59 -38.47 -24.98
N VAL A 204 1.76 -37.94 -25.33
CA VAL A 204 2.10 -37.58 -26.71
C VAL A 204 1.90 -38.82 -27.58
N ASP A 205 0.89 -38.77 -28.43
CA ASP A 205 0.61 -39.79 -29.43
C ASP A 205 1.73 -39.77 -30.48
N SER A 206 2.74 -40.63 -30.25
CA SER A 206 3.82 -40.85 -31.20
C SER A 206 3.36 -41.78 -32.31
N ASN A 207 2.55 -41.28 -33.23
CA ASN A 207 2.20 -41.99 -34.43
C ASN A 207 2.84 -41.31 -35.63
N THR A 208 4.09 -41.69 -35.94
CA THR A 208 4.76 -41.36 -37.19
C THR A 208 4.43 -42.49 -38.18
N PRO A 209 3.75 -42.23 -39.30
CA PRO A 209 3.60 -43.23 -40.33
C PRO A 209 4.91 -43.39 -41.11
N THR A 210 5.48 -44.56 -41.04
CA THR A 210 6.56 -45.01 -41.91
C THR A 210 6.02 -45.15 -43.35
N VAL A 211 6.56 -44.33 -44.25
CA VAL A 211 6.32 -44.49 -45.68
C VAL A 211 7.35 -45.50 -46.21
N GLY A 212 6.86 -46.61 -46.73
CA GLY A 212 7.61 -47.56 -47.55
C GLY A 212 7.67 -47.14 -49.02
#